data_c560ee6c9130c608cc070c14b41e0f87
#
_entry.id   c560ee6c9130c608cc070c14b41e0f87
#
_cell.length_a   1.000
_cell.length_b   1.000
_cell.length_c   1.000
_cell.angle_alpha   90.00
_cell.angle_beta   90.00
_cell.angle_gamma   90.00
#
_symmetry.space_group_name_H-M   'P 1'
#
loop_
_entity.id
_entity.type
_entity.pdbx_description
1 polymer ?
#
loop_
_entity_poly.entity_id
_entity_poly.type
_entity_poly.pdbx_seq_one_letter_code
_entity_poly.pdbx_strand_id
1 'polypeptide(L)'
;MRYKLNYEPLYELEGIAILKNILNGRTIKSEREEIIKKRGDRYKTVITQFFKIALELESYIEEKAVFALPGYAENGRQLAEFLFKERGEQGVLFADVLFFHAQYLQNGIDNKELAILVAFDHDYVYRRFGVDAPPTGGSAKRFFALLEECRVDDEQKLDILRLYHNFDMYLEYAKALLADVKILISHKTPQYIAALTKFMDDIAQQLDTNSESFLQDNFNVALDDAHEFSLYPGLYNVNSVTFGGSAYSDRFIIFSLHFFDIGEIFKNVKHENIDAESFLKCLSDNTKLNILKLLKNNPMYGSQLAEELDCTNANISYHMSSLIALNVVFAKRETNRVYYHLNAEGICAHFDSAKGLFM
;
A
#
# COMPACT_ATOMS: atom_id res chain seq x y z
N MET A 1 1.74 -0.34 -24.07
CA MET A 1 0.82 -0.26 -22.90
C MET A 1 -0.42 0.54 -23.26
N ARG A 2 -1.60 0.07 -22.84
CA ARG A 2 -2.85 0.85 -22.96
C ARG A 2 -3.21 1.42 -21.59
N TYR A 3 -3.49 2.72 -21.50
CA TYR A 3 -3.93 3.33 -20.26
C TYR A 3 -5.00 4.39 -20.50
N LYS A 4 -5.85 4.57 -19.50
CA LYS A 4 -6.84 5.66 -19.42
C LYS A 4 -6.40 6.63 -18.33
N LEU A 5 -6.26 7.90 -18.69
CA LEU A 5 -5.89 8.96 -17.76
C LEU A 5 -7.14 9.54 -17.10
N ASN A 6 -7.13 9.65 -15.78
CA ASN A 6 -8.15 10.34 -15.01
C ASN A 6 -7.51 11.52 -14.27
N TYR A 7 -8.23 12.62 -14.18
CA TYR A 7 -7.77 13.85 -13.54
C TYR A 7 -8.40 14.08 -12.16
N GLU A 8 -9.37 13.26 -11.81
CA GLU A 8 -9.98 13.22 -10.47
C GLU A 8 -9.48 12.02 -9.70
N PRO A 9 -9.33 12.16 -8.36
CA PRO A 9 -8.95 11.04 -7.50
C PRO A 9 -9.99 9.91 -7.53
N LEU A 10 -9.56 8.70 -7.18
CA LEU A 10 -10.47 7.60 -6.88
C LEU A 10 -10.99 7.78 -5.44
N TYR A 11 -12.03 8.59 -5.29
CA TYR A 11 -12.55 9.11 -4.03
C TYR A 11 -12.85 8.04 -2.97
N GLU A 12 -13.30 6.87 -3.40
CA GLU A 12 -13.60 5.75 -2.51
C GLU A 12 -12.33 5.25 -1.82
N LEU A 13 -11.23 5.10 -2.54
CA LEU A 13 -9.95 4.68 -1.98
C LEU A 13 -9.27 5.77 -1.16
N GLU A 14 -9.40 7.04 -1.56
CA GLU A 14 -9.00 8.18 -0.72
C GLU A 14 -9.74 8.16 0.61
N GLY A 15 -11.06 7.93 0.57
CA GLY A 15 -11.91 7.82 1.76
C GLY A 15 -11.48 6.66 2.68
N ILE A 16 -11.22 5.49 2.11
CA ILE A 16 -10.73 4.33 2.86
C ILE A 16 -9.41 4.66 3.56
N ALA A 17 -8.45 5.27 2.86
CA ALA A 17 -7.15 5.62 3.41
C ALA A 17 -7.25 6.62 4.57
N ILE A 18 -8.10 7.65 4.42
CA ILE A 18 -8.32 8.65 5.47
C ILE A 18 -8.96 8.02 6.71
N LEU A 19 -10.06 7.28 6.54
CA LEU A 19 -10.78 6.64 7.64
C LEU A 19 -9.91 5.60 8.35
N LYS A 20 -9.13 4.83 7.61
CA LYS A 20 -8.13 3.92 8.16
C LYS A 20 -7.18 4.64 9.10
N ASN A 21 -6.57 5.73 8.66
CA ASN A 21 -5.59 6.47 9.45
C ASN A 21 -6.22 7.08 10.71
N ILE A 22 -7.37 7.73 10.58
CA ILE A 22 -8.11 8.31 11.72
C ILE A 22 -8.44 7.24 12.76
N LEU A 23 -8.99 6.09 12.33
CA LEU A 23 -9.47 5.05 13.23
C LEU A 23 -8.35 4.18 13.84
N ASN A 24 -7.17 4.14 13.22
CA ASN A 24 -5.99 3.44 13.77
C ASN A 24 -5.02 4.40 14.49
N GLY A 25 -5.36 5.69 14.64
CA GLY A 25 -4.53 6.67 15.33
C GLY A 25 -3.23 7.02 14.60
N ARG A 26 -3.13 6.70 13.31
CA ARG A 26 -2.00 7.03 12.44
C ARG A 26 -2.35 8.27 11.63
N THR A 27 -2.08 9.44 12.17
CA THR A 27 -2.41 10.69 11.50
C THR A 27 -1.36 11.08 10.46
N ILE A 28 -1.77 11.76 9.42
CA ILE A 28 -0.87 12.41 8.45
C ILE A 28 0.11 13.37 9.14
N LYS A 29 -0.31 13.97 10.24
CA LYS A 29 0.56 14.79 11.08
C LYS A 29 1.73 13.97 11.65
N SER A 30 1.44 12.79 12.22
CA SER A 30 2.48 11.92 12.78
C SER A 30 3.43 11.40 11.70
N GLU A 31 2.94 11.03 10.54
CA GLU A 31 3.74 10.62 9.38
C GLU A 31 4.69 11.74 8.93
N ARG A 32 4.16 12.95 8.78
CA ARG A 32 4.96 14.13 8.43
C ARG A 32 6.08 14.38 9.44
N GLU A 33 5.77 14.33 10.73
CA GLU A 33 6.74 14.56 11.81
C GLU A 33 7.83 13.48 11.82
N GLU A 34 7.48 12.24 11.55
CA GLU A 34 8.43 11.13 11.41
C GLU A 34 9.39 11.35 10.22
N ILE A 35 8.86 11.78 9.08
CA ILE A 35 9.68 12.07 7.89
C ILE A 35 10.61 13.27 8.17
N ILE A 36 10.10 14.34 8.79
CA ILE A 36 10.94 15.49 9.18
C ILE A 36 12.06 15.05 10.11
N LYS A 37 11.74 14.25 11.14
CA LYS A 37 12.73 13.71 12.08
C LYS A 37 13.81 12.87 11.39
N LYS A 38 13.42 12.05 10.41
CA LYS A 38 14.36 11.21 9.65
C LYS A 38 15.24 12.01 8.67
N ARG A 39 14.76 13.15 8.17
CA ARG A 39 15.40 13.90 7.06
C ARG A 39 16.05 15.21 7.51
N GLY A 40 15.78 15.64 8.73
CA GLY A 40 16.31 16.87 9.31
C GLY A 40 15.52 18.13 9.01
N ASP A 41 15.71 19.14 9.83
CA ASP A 41 14.94 20.40 9.82
C ASP A 41 15.08 21.21 8.54
N ARG A 42 16.15 21.03 7.77
CA ARG A 42 16.36 21.74 6.49
C ARG A 42 15.25 21.46 5.46
N TYR A 43 14.64 20.29 5.49
CA TYR A 43 13.54 19.92 4.60
C TYR A 43 12.15 20.18 5.19
N LYS A 44 12.06 20.63 6.43
CA LYS A 44 10.81 20.80 7.16
C LYS A 44 9.77 21.64 6.41
N THR A 45 10.19 22.76 5.83
CA THR A 45 9.28 23.66 5.09
C THR A 45 8.68 22.96 3.86
N VAL A 46 9.51 22.32 3.06
CA VAL A 46 9.09 21.63 1.82
C VAL A 46 8.24 20.41 2.13
N ILE A 47 8.67 19.57 3.09
CA ILE A 47 7.89 18.41 3.54
C ILE A 47 6.52 18.87 4.08
N THR A 48 6.48 19.94 4.89
CA THR A 48 5.22 20.47 5.42
C THR A 48 4.28 20.92 4.28
N GLN A 49 4.82 21.49 3.22
CA GLN A 49 4.03 21.90 2.06
C GLN A 49 3.44 20.71 1.32
N PHE A 50 4.19 19.62 1.13
CA PHE A 50 3.69 18.41 0.48
C PHE A 50 2.57 17.73 1.26
N PHE A 51 2.61 17.78 2.58
CA PHE A 51 1.59 17.21 3.45
C PHE A 51 0.35 18.10 3.65
N LYS A 52 0.36 19.32 3.12
CA LYS A 52 -0.70 20.32 3.38
C LYS A 52 -2.09 19.81 2.99
N ILE A 53 -2.23 19.29 1.78
CA ILE A 53 -3.52 18.80 1.23
C ILE A 53 -4.06 17.65 2.08
N ALA A 54 -3.21 16.67 2.38
CA ALA A 54 -3.60 15.51 3.16
C ALA A 54 -4.01 15.89 4.60
N LEU A 55 -3.30 16.83 5.23
CA LEU A 55 -3.65 17.37 6.56
C LEU A 55 -5.00 18.10 6.55
N GLU A 56 -5.26 18.91 5.52
CA GLU A 56 -6.53 19.63 5.37
C GLU A 56 -7.70 18.66 5.16
N LEU A 57 -7.52 17.60 4.39
CA LEU A 57 -8.54 16.58 4.17
C LEU A 57 -8.82 15.78 5.45
N GLU A 58 -7.78 15.30 6.13
CA GLU A 58 -7.92 14.54 7.38
C GLU A 58 -8.65 15.35 8.44
N SER A 59 -8.19 16.58 8.72
CA SER A 59 -8.81 17.46 9.71
C SER A 59 -10.26 17.80 9.35
N TYR A 60 -10.55 18.01 8.08
CA TYR A 60 -11.91 18.32 7.63
C TYR A 60 -12.88 17.15 7.83
N ILE A 61 -12.43 15.92 7.57
CA ILE A 61 -13.24 14.72 7.77
C ILE A 61 -13.44 14.42 9.27
N GLU A 62 -12.40 14.58 10.09
CA GLU A 62 -12.51 14.45 11.55
C GLU A 62 -13.53 15.43 12.13
N GLU A 63 -13.48 16.70 11.71
CA GLU A 63 -14.39 17.75 12.18
C GLU A 63 -15.86 17.47 11.85
N LYS A 64 -16.14 16.81 10.73
CA LYS A 64 -17.51 16.55 10.27
C LYS A 64 -18.20 15.37 10.97
N ALA A 65 -17.52 14.67 11.89
CA ALA A 65 -18.08 13.56 12.67
C ALA A 65 -18.86 12.54 11.80
N VAL A 66 -18.27 12.14 10.67
CA VAL A 66 -18.91 11.34 9.59
C VAL A 66 -19.51 9.99 10.04
N PHE A 67 -19.19 9.51 11.26
CA PHE A 67 -19.66 8.21 11.73
C PHE A 67 -21.12 8.19 12.19
N ALA A 68 -21.73 9.35 12.41
CA ALA A 68 -23.13 9.44 12.88
C ALA A 68 -24.11 9.48 11.71
N LEU A 69 -24.06 8.46 10.84
CA LEU A 69 -24.98 8.34 9.70
C LEU A 69 -26.43 8.11 10.13
N PRO A 70 -27.43 8.59 9.36
CA PRO A 70 -28.82 8.24 9.57
C PRO A 70 -29.01 6.72 9.63
N GLY A 71 -29.69 6.22 10.67
CA GLY A 71 -29.89 4.80 10.93
C GLY A 71 -28.72 4.08 11.65
N TYR A 72 -27.58 4.72 11.83
CA TYR A 72 -26.40 4.16 12.52
C TYR A 72 -25.86 5.07 13.64
N ALA A 73 -26.63 6.05 14.08
CA ALA A 73 -26.18 7.08 15.05
C ALA A 73 -25.63 6.50 16.38
N GLU A 74 -26.18 5.37 16.84
CA GLU A 74 -25.78 4.75 18.11
C GLU A 74 -24.53 3.89 18.00
N ASN A 75 -24.26 3.26 16.85
CA ASN A 75 -23.18 2.28 16.68
C ASN A 75 -22.29 2.53 15.47
N GLY A 76 -22.49 3.64 14.74
CA GLY A 76 -21.76 3.93 13.51
C GLY A 76 -20.25 3.94 13.70
N ARG A 77 -19.74 4.54 14.78
CA ARG A 77 -18.30 4.51 15.06
C ARG A 77 -17.77 3.10 15.29
N GLN A 78 -18.50 2.24 16.00
CA GLN A 78 -18.09 0.85 16.24
C GLN A 78 -18.09 0.04 14.94
N LEU A 79 -19.05 0.29 14.04
CA LEU A 79 -19.10 -0.32 12.72
C LEU A 79 -17.90 0.15 11.87
N ALA A 80 -17.59 1.43 11.89
CA ALA A 80 -16.41 1.97 11.19
C ALA A 80 -15.11 1.39 11.76
N GLU A 81 -14.95 1.35 13.07
CA GLU A 81 -13.79 0.72 13.72
C GLU A 81 -13.64 -0.75 13.31
N PHE A 82 -14.75 -1.50 13.25
CA PHE A 82 -14.72 -2.89 12.77
C PHE A 82 -14.28 -2.99 11.31
N LEU A 83 -14.71 -2.09 10.44
CA LEU A 83 -14.39 -2.14 9.00
C LEU A 83 -12.98 -1.63 8.67
N PHE A 84 -12.51 -0.60 9.37
CA PHE A 84 -11.27 0.11 9.04
C PHE A 84 -10.11 -0.18 9.98
N LYS A 85 -10.29 -1.03 11.00
CA LYS A 85 -9.19 -1.51 11.84
C LYS A 85 -8.31 -2.47 11.05
N GLU A 86 -7.00 -2.23 11.07
CA GLU A 86 -6.02 -3.12 10.47
C GLU A 86 -5.96 -4.46 11.21
N ARG A 87 -5.90 -5.56 10.46
CA ARG A 87 -5.85 -6.94 10.97
C ARG A 87 -4.68 -7.70 10.40
N GLY A 88 -4.07 -8.50 11.27
CA GLY A 88 -2.91 -9.31 10.92
C GLY A 88 -1.68 -8.47 10.56
N GLU A 89 -0.60 -9.17 10.27
CA GLU A 89 0.68 -8.56 9.90
C GLU A 89 0.61 -7.81 8.55
N GLN A 90 -0.34 -8.15 7.69
CA GLN A 90 -0.54 -7.54 6.37
C GLN A 90 -1.41 -6.28 6.43
N GLY A 91 -2.00 -5.96 7.58
CA GLY A 91 -2.82 -4.77 7.76
C GLY A 91 -4.12 -4.79 6.95
N VAL A 92 -4.76 -5.96 6.79
CA VAL A 92 -5.99 -6.12 6.00
C VAL A 92 -7.16 -5.36 6.63
N LEU A 93 -7.91 -4.64 5.79
CA LEU A 93 -9.15 -3.95 6.17
C LEU A 93 -10.37 -4.71 5.61
N PHE A 94 -11.42 -4.81 6.41
CA PHE A 94 -12.70 -5.30 5.88
C PHE A 94 -13.35 -4.32 4.89
N ALA A 95 -13.05 -3.03 5.01
CA ALA A 95 -13.47 -2.03 4.04
C ALA A 95 -12.90 -2.30 2.64
N ASP A 96 -11.65 -2.78 2.53
CA ASP A 96 -11.04 -3.18 1.25
C ASP A 96 -11.78 -4.39 0.65
N VAL A 97 -12.14 -5.38 1.49
CA VAL A 97 -12.93 -6.54 1.04
C VAL A 97 -14.26 -6.10 0.43
N LEU A 98 -14.97 -5.19 1.09
CA LEU A 98 -16.26 -4.69 0.62
C LEU A 98 -16.12 -3.85 -0.65
N PHE A 99 -15.04 -3.06 -0.76
CA PHE A 99 -14.74 -2.28 -1.95
C PHE A 99 -14.47 -3.19 -3.16
N PHE A 100 -13.60 -4.19 -3.03
CA PHE A 100 -13.31 -5.12 -4.12
C PHE A 100 -14.51 -5.99 -4.47
N HIS A 101 -15.31 -6.43 -3.50
CA HIS A 101 -16.55 -7.15 -3.78
C HIS A 101 -17.53 -6.29 -4.62
N ALA A 102 -17.65 -5.00 -4.30
CA ALA A 102 -18.49 -4.09 -5.10
C ALA A 102 -17.99 -3.96 -6.54
N GLN A 103 -16.68 -3.96 -6.78
CA GLN A 103 -16.10 -3.99 -8.14
C GLN A 103 -16.36 -5.33 -8.84
N TYR A 104 -16.26 -6.45 -8.15
CA TYR A 104 -16.57 -7.77 -8.71
C TYR A 104 -18.02 -7.86 -9.17
N LEU A 105 -18.97 -7.30 -8.40
CA LEU A 105 -20.37 -7.22 -8.79
C LEU A 105 -20.61 -6.44 -10.07
N GLN A 106 -19.88 -5.33 -10.30
CA GLN A 106 -19.97 -4.55 -11.54
C GLN A 106 -19.54 -5.37 -12.77
N ASN A 107 -18.67 -6.35 -12.57
CA ASN A 107 -18.21 -7.30 -13.60
C ASN A 107 -19.02 -8.60 -13.63
N GLY A 108 -20.18 -8.64 -12.97
CA GLY A 108 -21.08 -9.80 -12.96
C GLY A 108 -20.64 -10.95 -12.04
N ILE A 109 -19.69 -10.72 -11.13
CA ILE A 109 -19.17 -11.72 -10.19
C ILE A 109 -19.73 -11.44 -8.80
N ASP A 110 -20.78 -12.18 -8.42
CA ASP A 110 -21.33 -12.16 -7.06
C ASP A 110 -20.70 -13.28 -6.23
N ASN A 111 -19.57 -12.99 -5.59
CA ASN A 111 -18.85 -13.97 -4.79
C ASN A 111 -18.14 -13.30 -3.59
N LYS A 112 -18.91 -13.09 -2.51
CA LYS A 112 -18.40 -12.50 -1.27
C LYS A 112 -17.35 -13.38 -0.58
N GLU A 113 -17.49 -14.70 -0.70
CA GLU A 113 -16.54 -15.67 -0.15
C GLU A 113 -15.17 -15.51 -0.77
N LEU A 114 -15.12 -15.34 -2.09
CA LEU A 114 -13.86 -15.08 -2.80
C LEU A 114 -13.23 -13.76 -2.36
N ALA A 115 -14.01 -12.68 -2.29
CA ALA A 115 -13.50 -11.37 -1.88
C ALA A 115 -12.87 -11.41 -0.48
N ILE A 116 -13.49 -12.12 0.46
CA ILE A 116 -12.97 -12.29 1.82
C ILE A 116 -11.68 -13.11 1.80
N LEU A 117 -11.68 -14.27 1.17
CA LEU A 117 -10.52 -15.17 1.16
C LEU A 117 -9.30 -14.55 0.46
N VAL A 118 -9.51 -13.85 -0.67
CA VAL A 118 -8.44 -13.16 -1.39
C VAL A 118 -7.79 -12.07 -0.54
N ALA A 119 -8.57 -11.32 0.22
CA ALA A 119 -8.04 -10.26 1.07
C ALA A 119 -7.14 -10.79 2.21
N PHE A 120 -7.49 -11.94 2.79
CA PHE A 120 -6.77 -12.48 3.94
C PHE A 120 -5.65 -13.46 3.60
N ASP A 121 -5.77 -14.22 2.54
CA ASP A 121 -4.71 -15.13 2.09
C ASP A 121 -4.71 -15.26 0.56
N HIS A 122 -4.30 -14.18 -0.10
CA HIS A 122 -4.20 -14.11 -1.55
C HIS A 122 -3.36 -15.27 -2.12
N ASP A 123 -2.23 -15.59 -1.49
CA ASP A 123 -1.31 -16.64 -1.95
C ASP A 123 -1.95 -18.03 -1.87
N TYR A 124 -2.75 -18.30 -0.83
CA TYR A 124 -3.48 -19.55 -0.69
C TYR A 124 -4.54 -19.68 -1.79
N VAL A 125 -5.35 -18.64 -1.97
CA VAL A 125 -6.40 -18.63 -3.02
C VAL A 125 -5.79 -18.79 -4.40
N TYR A 126 -4.70 -18.06 -4.68
CA TYR A 126 -3.99 -18.14 -5.93
C TYR A 126 -3.43 -19.54 -6.22
N ARG A 127 -2.77 -20.16 -5.24
CA ARG A 127 -2.23 -21.53 -5.38
C ARG A 127 -3.32 -22.59 -5.54
N ARG A 128 -4.47 -22.39 -4.88
CA ARG A 128 -5.57 -23.38 -4.87
C ARG A 128 -6.43 -23.33 -6.11
N PHE A 129 -6.68 -22.14 -6.65
CA PHE A 129 -7.67 -21.91 -7.72
C PHE A 129 -7.06 -21.36 -9.02
N GLY A 130 -5.81 -20.95 -9.03
CA GLY A 130 -5.17 -20.26 -10.16
C GLY A 130 -5.66 -18.81 -10.34
N VAL A 131 -5.03 -18.10 -11.28
CA VAL A 131 -5.36 -16.67 -11.56
C VAL A 131 -6.70 -16.55 -12.28
N ASP A 132 -7.11 -17.57 -13.05
CA ASP A 132 -8.14 -17.47 -14.08
C ASP A 132 -9.48 -18.14 -13.71
N ALA A 133 -9.59 -18.74 -12.53
CA ALA A 133 -10.81 -19.43 -12.15
C ALA A 133 -11.35 -18.94 -10.81
N PRO A 134 -12.31 -18.00 -10.80
CA PRO A 134 -13.05 -17.74 -9.57
C PRO A 134 -13.74 -19.05 -9.16
N PRO A 135 -13.75 -19.42 -7.87
CA PRO A 135 -14.53 -20.55 -7.41
C PRO A 135 -16.01 -20.27 -7.67
N THR A 136 -16.50 -20.76 -8.82
CA THR A 136 -17.90 -20.63 -9.20
C THR A 136 -18.75 -21.47 -8.23
N GLY A 137 -19.73 -20.83 -7.58
CA GLY A 137 -20.71 -21.50 -6.74
C GLY A 137 -20.16 -21.90 -5.36
N GLY A 138 -19.87 -20.93 -4.50
CA GLY A 138 -19.51 -21.17 -3.11
C GLY A 138 -20.72 -21.57 -2.27
N SER A 139 -20.79 -22.83 -1.81
CA SER A 139 -21.65 -23.13 -0.67
C SER A 139 -20.94 -22.66 0.61
N ALA A 140 -21.69 -22.16 1.60
CA ALA A 140 -21.15 -21.79 2.92
C ALA A 140 -20.22 -22.89 3.48
N LYS A 141 -20.55 -24.16 3.28
CA LYS A 141 -19.74 -25.31 3.70
C LYS A 141 -18.33 -25.29 3.08
N ARG A 142 -18.20 -24.89 1.83
CA ARG A 142 -16.89 -24.79 1.15
C ARG A 142 -16.10 -23.59 1.67
N PHE A 143 -16.74 -22.47 1.91
CA PHE A 143 -16.09 -21.29 2.49
C PHE A 143 -15.49 -21.61 3.88
N PHE A 144 -16.24 -22.25 4.77
CA PHE A 144 -15.73 -22.61 6.09
C PHE A 144 -14.55 -23.59 6.02
N ALA A 145 -14.62 -24.60 5.14
CA ALA A 145 -13.48 -25.51 4.94
C ALA A 145 -12.23 -24.78 4.45
N LEU A 146 -12.38 -23.82 3.53
CA LEU A 146 -11.27 -23.00 3.06
C LEU A 146 -10.73 -22.06 4.14
N LEU A 147 -11.61 -21.48 4.96
CA LEU A 147 -11.21 -20.62 6.08
C LEU A 147 -10.39 -21.38 7.14
N GLU A 148 -10.69 -22.68 7.37
CA GLU A 148 -9.88 -23.52 8.26
C GLU A 148 -8.46 -23.75 7.74
N GLU A 149 -8.28 -23.81 6.41
CA GLU A 149 -6.99 -23.98 5.75
C GLU A 149 -6.19 -22.67 5.61
N CYS A 150 -6.83 -21.50 5.75
CA CYS A 150 -6.17 -20.19 5.65
C CYS A 150 -5.22 -19.94 6.84
N ARG A 151 -4.11 -19.24 6.55
CA ARG A 151 -3.09 -18.85 7.54
C ARG A 151 -3.49 -17.59 8.30
N VAL A 152 -4.60 -17.66 9.04
CA VAL A 152 -5.11 -16.58 9.90
C VAL A 152 -5.31 -17.13 11.30
N ASP A 153 -5.12 -16.28 12.32
CA ASP A 153 -5.33 -16.66 13.71
C ASP A 153 -6.83 -16.79 14.06
N ASP A 154 -7.11 -17.32 15.24
CA ASP A 154 -8.50 -17.58 15.66
C ASP A 154 -9.32 -16.30 15.87
N GLU A 155 -8.69 -15.18 16.27
CA GLU A 155 -9.36 -13.89 16.41
C GLU A 155 -9.77 -13.36 15.02
N GLN A 156 -8.87 -13.45 14.06
CA GLN A 156 -9.15 -13.09 12.67
C GLN A 156 -10.25 -13.97 12.06
N LYS A 157 -10.24 -15.29 12.33
CA LYS A 157 -11.32 -16.18 11.87
C LYS A 157 -12.67 -15.76 12.41
N LEU A 158 -12.77 -15.40 13.69
CA LEU A 158 -14.01 -14.91 14.29
C LEU A 158 -14.49 -13.61 13.65
N ASP A 159 -13.59 -12.66 13.39
CA ASP A 159 -13.90 -11.42 12.71
C ASP A 159 -14.36 -11.67 11.26
N ILE A 160 -13.73 -12.59 10.55
CA ILE A 160 -14.13 -13.02 9.19
C ILE A 160 -15.55 -13.64 9.22
N LEU A 161 -15.84 -14.50 10.18
CA LEU A 161 -17.17 -15.10 10.33
C LEU A 161 -18.24 -14.04 10.66
N ARG A 162 -17.91 -13.05 11.48
CA ARG A 162 -18.77 -11.91 11.78
C ARG A 162 -19.05 -11.07 10.53
N LEU A 163 -18.01 -10.78 9.74
CA LEU A 163 -18.15 -10.08 8.46
C LEU A 163 -19.04 -10.89 7.51
N TYR A 164 -18.76 -12.18 7.34
CA TYR A 164 -19.51 -13.05 6.44
C TYR A 164 -21.00 -13.12 6.77
N HIS A 165 -21.32 -13.28 8.06
CA HIS A 165 -22.71 -13.38 8.52
C HIS A 165 -23.51 -12.09 8.33
N ASN A 166 -22.86 -10.93 8.51
CA ASN A 166 -23.52 -9.62 8.41
C ASN A 166 -23.07 -8.83 7.18
N PHE A 167 -22.63 -9.52 6.13
CA PHE A 167 -21.95 -8.92 4.99
C PHE A 167 -22.74 -7.78 4.35
N ASP A 168 -24.01 -8.00 4.07
CA ASP A 168 -24.87 -7.02 3.41
C ASP A 168 -25.05 -5.74 4.27
N MET A 169 -25.23 -5.91 5.58
CA MET A 169 -25.32 -4.78 6.52
C MET A 169 -24.02 -3.96 6.53
N TYR A 170 -22.87 -4.62 6.60
CA TYR A 170 -21.58 -3.93 6.55
C TYR A 170 -21.32 -3.26 5.19
N LEU A 171 -21.73 -3.90 4.10
CA LEU A 171 -21.62 -3.35 2.75
C LEU A 171 -22.47 -2.08 2.59
N GLU A 172 -23.71 -2.09 3.06
CA GLU A 172 -24.59 -0.91 3.01
C GLU A 172 -24.04 0.22 3.88
N TYR A 173 -23.61 -0.09 5.10
CA TYR A 173 -22.98 0.91 5.97
C TYR A 173 -21.70 1.50 5.35
N ALA A 174 -20.81 0.66 4.82
CA ALA A 174 -19.59 1.12 4.17
C ALA A 174 -19.87 2.01 2.95
N LYS A 175 -20.84 1.62 2.10
CA LYS A 175 -21.27 2.43 0.95
C LYS A 175 -21.80 3.80 1.38
N ALA A 176 -22.64 3.86 2.41
CA ALA A 176 -23.18 5.12 2.91
C ALA A 176 -22.06 6.01 3.49
N LEU A 177 -21.18 5.44 4.32
CA LEU A 177 -20.06 6.15 4.91
C LEU A 177 -19.10 6.69 3.83
N LEU A 178 -18.71 5.85 2.87
CA LEU A 178 -17.82 6.27 1.78
C LEU A 178 -18.48 7.28 0.84
N ALA A 179 -19.79 7.23 0.63
CA ALA A 179 -20.51 8.23 -0.13
C ALA A 179 -20.44 9.60 0.55
N ASP A 180 -20.64 9.68 1.87
CA ASP A 180 -20.53 10.93 2.62
C ASP A 180 -19.09 11.46 2.60
N VAL A 181 -18.10 10.59 2.83
CA VAL A 181 -16.68 10.97 2.76
C VAL A 181 -16.30 11.44 1.35
N LYS A 182 -16.77 10.75 0.30
CA LYS A 182 -16.59 11.17 -1.09
C LYS A 182 -17.10 12.60 -1.33
N ILE A 183 -18.31 12.94 -0.84
CA ILE A 183 -18.86 14.28 -0.94
C ILE A 183 -17.92 15.30 -0.27
N LEU A 184 -17.43 15.00 0.93
CA LEU A 184 -16.52 15.87 1.65
C LEU A 184 -15.19 16.09 0.92
N ILE A 185 -14.59 15.03 0.36
CA ILE A 185 -13.36 15.13 -0.42
C ILE A 185 -13.62 15.91 -1.72
N SER A 186 -14.70 15.59 -2.43
CA SER A 186 -15.02 16.25 -3.70
C SER A 186 -15.27 17.77 -3.55
N HIS A 187 -15.79 18.21 -2.42
CA HIS A 187 -15.94 19.64 -2.10
C HIS A 187 -14.59 20.36 -1.95
N LYS A 188 -13.55 19.65 -1.56
CA LYS A 188 -12.19 20.19 -1.42
C LYS A 188 -11.35 20.07 -2.68
N THR A 189 -11.62 19.10 -3.55
CA THR A 189 -10.83 18.81 -4.76
C THR A 189 -10.71 19.99 -5.73
N PRO A 190 -11.75 20.83 -6.00
CA PRO A 190 -11.65 21.90 -6.98
C PRO A 190 -10.49 22.87 -6.75
N GLN A 191 -10.10 23.12 -5.51
CA GLN A 191 -8.97 24.00 -5.19
C GLN A 191 -7.61 23.39 -5.58
N TYR A 192 -7.55 22.09 -5.86
CA TYR A 192 -6.33 21.36 -6.22
C TYR A 192 -6.34 20.87 -7.67
N ILE A 193 -7.45 21.07 -8.41
CA ILE A 193 -7.63 20.49 -9.76
C ILE A 193 -6.51 20.90 -10.73
N ALA A 194 -6.05 22.15 -10.66
CA ALA A 194 -4.96 22.62 -11.52
C ALA A 194 -3.64 21.89 -11.25
N ALA A 195 -3.33 21.60 -9.97
CA ALA A 195 -2.14 20.85 -9.59
C ALA A 195 -2.27 19.39 -10.01
N LEU A 196 -3.45 18.77 -9.83
CA LEU A 196 -3.73 17.41 -10.27
C LEU A 196 -3.62 17.26 -11.78
N THR A 197 -4.20 18.20 -12.54
CA THR A 197 -4.15 18.20 -14.02
C THR A 197 -2.70 18.25 -14.48
N LYS A 198 -1.93 19.23 -14.00
CA LYS A 198 -0.52 19.35 -14.36
C LYS A 198 0.26 18.08 -14.03
N PHE A 199 0.08 17.54 -12.82
CA PHE A 199 0.76 16.33 -12.37
C PHE A 199 0.44 15.12 -13.26
N MET A 200 -0.85 14.93 -13.63
CA MET A 200 -1.25 13.82 -14.49
C MET A 200 -0.79 14.01 -15.93
N ASP A 201 -0.72 15.24 -16.44
CA ASP A 201 -0.13 15.54 -17.75
C ASP A 201 1.37 15.23 -17.77
N ASP A 202 2.11 15.55 -16.68
CA ASP A 202 3.54 15.22 -16.54
C ASP A 202 3.73 13.68 -16.51
N ILE A 203 2.86 12.93 -15.82
CA ILE A 203 2.84 11.45 -15.83
C ILE A 203 2.59 10.92 -17.25
N ALA A 204 1.58 11.44 -17.94
CA ALA A 204 1.25 11.02 -19.30
C ALA A 204 2.43 11.24 -20.25
N GLN A 205 3.08 12.40 -20.19
CA GLN A 205 4.25 12.69 -21.02
C GLN A 205 5.40 11.72 -20.75
N GLN A 206 5.65 11.34 -19.51
CA GLN A 206 6.69 10.36 -19.16
C GLN A 206 6.35 8.97 -19.69
N LEU A 207 5.08 8.55 -19.58
CA LEU A 207 4.60 7.27 -20.10
C LEU A 207 4.64 7.21 -21.62
N ASP A 208 4.29 8.28 -22.32
CA ASP A 208 4.31 8.34 -23.80
C ASP A 208 5.74 8.34 -24.33
N THR A 209 6.69 8.91 -23.58
CA THR A 209 8.09 8.97 -23.99
C THR A 209 8.79 7.61 -23.80
N ASN A 210 8.52 6.92 -22.70
CA ASN A 210 9.16 5.63 -22.40
C ASN A 210 8.38 4.85 -21.32
N SER A 211 7.23 4.24 -21.68
CA SER A 211 6.32 3.59 -20.75
C SER A 211 6.93 2.42 -19.99
N GLU A 212 7.73 1.59 -20.66
CA GLU A 212 8.30 0.39 -20.03
C GLU A 212 9.36 0.76 -18.99
N SER A 213 10.30 1.67 -19.34
CA SER A 213 11.34 2.06 -18.40
C SER A 213 10.78 2.92 -17.27
N PHE A 214 9.82 3.80 -17.52
CA PHE A 214 9.25 4.67 -16.47
C PHE A 214 8.66 3.87 -15.31
N LEU A 215 7.85 2.86 -15.60
CA LEU A 215 7.23 2.04 -14.56
C LEU A 215 8.21 1.03 -13.97
N GLN A 216 9.09 0.46 -14.79
CA GLN A 216 10.12 -0.46 -14.32
C GLN A 216 11.15 0.25 -13.43
N ASP A 217 11.65 1.41 -13.84
CA ASP A 217 12.72 2.13 -13.14
C ASP A 217 12.25 2.80 -11.86
N ASN A 218 11.00 3.31 -11.85
CA ASN A 218 10.46 4.01 -10.69
C ASN A 218 9.70 3.10 -9.72
N PHE A 219 9.05 2.03 -10.20
CA PHE A 219 8.14 1.20 -9.40
C PHE A 219 8.46 -0.28 -9.45
N ASN A 220 9.42 -0.69 -10.27
CA ASN A 220 9.75 -2.10 -10.52
C ASN A 220 8.53 -2.92 -10.97
N VAL A 221 7.65 -2.31 -11.76
CA VAL A 221 6.45 -2.91 -12.29
C VAL A 221 6.59 -3.10 -13.79
N ALA A 222 6.60 -4.36 -14.23
CA ALA A 222 6.39 -4.70 -15.63
C ALA A 222 4.88 -4.76 -15.88
N LEU A 223 4.38 -3.89 -16.74
CA LEU A 223 2.99 -3.95 -17.19
C LEU A 223 2.90 -4.86 -18.41
N ASP A 224 1.91 -5.70 -18.38
CA ASP A 224 1.56 -6.56 -19.51
C ASP A 224 0.73 -5.72 -20.52
N ASP A 225 1.04 -5.87 -21.81
CA ASP A 225 0.33 -5.17 -22.88
C ASP A 225 -1.10 -5.69 -23.13
N ALA A 226 -1.48 -6.79 -22.49
CA ALA A 226 -2.79 -7.40 -22.65
C ALA A 226 -3.90 -6.64 -21.91
N HIS A 227 -3.54 -5.80 -20.93
CA HIS A 227 -4.52 -5.14 -20.08
C HIS A 227 -4.44 -3.61 -20.16
N GLU A 228 -5.60 -2.96 -20.01
CA GLU A 228 -5.70 -1.50 -19.87
C GLU A 228 -5.67 -1.13 -18.38
N PHE A 229 -4.97 -0.04 -18.07
CA PHE A 229 -4.89 0.51 -16.71
C PHE A 229 -5.58 1.86 -16.64
N SER A 230 -6.34 2.10 -15.58
CA SER A 230 -6.84 3.43 -15.25
C SER A 230 -5.85 4.12 -14.30
N LEU A 231 -5.34 5.28 -14.68
CA LEU A 231 -4.39 6.05 -13.89
C LEU A 231 -5.13 7.18 -13.17
N TYR A 232 -4.90 7.32 -11.87
CA TYR A 232 -5.55 8.31 -11.02
C TYR A 232 -4.53 9.11 -10.22
N PRO A 233 -4.77 10.41 -9.96
CA PRO A 233 -4.01 11.15 -8.97
C PRO A 233 -4.47 10.80 -7.55
N GLY A 234 -3.56 10.82 -6.59
CA GLY A 234 -3.84 10.67 -5.16
C GLY A 234 -3.61 11.97 -4.40
N LEU A 235 -4.53 12.32 -3.52
CA LEU A 235 -4.48 13.54 -2.70
C LEU A 235 -3.99 13.29 -1.28
N TYR A 236 -4.39 12.17 -0.69
CA TYR A 236 -4.20 11.92 0.74
C TYR A 236 -2.89 11.20 1.04
N ASN A 237 -2.60 10.11 0.37
CA ASN A 237 -1.33 9.41 0.54
C ASN A 237 -0.22 10.21 -0.15
N VAL A 238 0.71 10.79 0.63
CA VAL A 238 1.67 11.78 0.11
C VAL A 238 2.87 11.16 -0.58
N ASN A 239 3.27 9.95 -0.16
CA ASN A 239 4.48 9.28 -0.62
C ASN A 239 4.22 7.82 -1.01
N SER A 240 3.25 7.59 -1.86
CA SER A 240 2.93 6.24 -2.31
C SER A 240 2.48 6.18 -3.76
N VAL A 241 2.66 5.00 -4.35
CA VAL A 241 1.95 4.59 -5.56
C VAL A 241 1.17 3.33 -5.23
N THR A 242 -0.12 3.35 -5.48
CA THR A 242 -1.01 2.24 -5.18
C THR A 242 -1.40 1.54 -6.46
N PHE A 243 -1.17 0.24 -6.53
CA PHE A 243 -1.61 -0.63 -7.61
C PHE A 243 -2.82 -1.42 -7.13
N GLY A 244 -3.86 -1.46 -7.92
CA GLY A 244 -5.06 -2.20 -7.59
C GLY A 244 -5.71 -2.85 -8.81
N GLY A 245 -6.76 -3.61 -8.53
CA GLY A 245 -7.45 -4.40 -9.52
C GLY A 245 -6.95 -5.84 -9.60
N SER A 246 -7.68 -6.65 -10.33
CA SER A 246 -7.41 -8.08 -10.49
C SER A 246 -7.78 -8.52 -11.90
N ALA A 247 -7.67 -9.82 -12.20
CA ALA A 247 -8.22 -10.38 -13.42
C ALA A 247 -9.75 -10.20 -13.55
N TYR A 248 -10.42 -9.88 -12.44
CA TYR A 248 -11.88 -9.78 -12.32
C TYR A 248 -12.37 -8.34 -12.03
N SER A 249 -11.47 -7.36 -12.01
CA SER A 249 -11.80 -5.96 -11.79
C SER A 249 -10.88 -5.06 -12.60
N ASP A 250 -11.31 -3.82 -12.83
CA ASP A 250 -10.51 -2.83 -13.53
C ASP A 250 -9.18 -2.62 -12.80
N ARG A 251 -8.09 -2.67 -13.56
CA ARG A 251 -6.75 -2.40 -13.03
C ARG A 251 -6.51 -0.92 -12.96
N PHE A 252 -5.96 -0.46 -11.87
CA PHE A 252 -5.67 0.95 -11.68
C PHE A 252 -4.33 1.20 -11.00
N ILE A 253 -3.81 2.41 -11.21
CA ILE A 253 -2.63 2.93 -10.53
C ILE A 253 -2.99 4.31 -9.99
N ILE A 254 -2.76 4.53 -8.71
CA ILE A 254 -2.92 5.83 -8.07
C ILE A 254 -1.53 6.38 -7.78
N PHE A 255 -1.21 7.54 -8.33
CA PHE A 255 0.03 8.26 -8.10
C PHE A 255 -0.22 9.39 -7.10
N SER A 256 0.40 9.34 -5.94
CA SER A 256 0.34 10.46 -4.98
C SER A 256 0.95 11.72 -5.57
N LEU A 257 0.28 12.85 -5.40
CA LEU A 257 0.63 14.15 -6.04
C LEU A 257 2.10 14.57 -5.84
N HIS A 258 2.71 14.25 -4.70
CA HIS A 258 4.08 14.61 -4.37
C HIS A 258 5.06 13.43 -4.34
N PHE A 259 4.68 12.29 -4.91
CA PHE A 259 5.51 11.09 -4.89
C PHE A 259 6.91 11.33 -5.46
N PHE A 260 7.01 11.97 -6.63
CA PHE A 260 8.32 12.26 -7.26
C PHE A 260 9.10 13.34 -6.53
N ASP A 261 8.43 14.40 -6.06
CA ASP A 261 9.06 15.49 -5.31
C ASP A 261 9.71 14.97 -4.02
N ILE A 262 8.98 14.13 -3.30
CA ILE A 262 9.49 13.46 -2.10
C ILE A 262 10.62 12.48 -2.48
N GLY A 263 10.45 11.71 -3.55
CA GLY A 263 11.47 10.83 -4.08
C GLY A 263 12.78 11.54 -4.38
N GLU A 264 12.76 12.74 -4.98
CA GLU A 264 13.93 13.57 -5.22
C GLU A 264 14.60 14.06 -3.92
N ILE A 265 13.81 14.46 -2.92
CA ILE A 265 14.35 14.77 -1.59
C ILE A 265 15.06 13.55 -1.00
N PHE A 266 14.48 12.36 -1.15
CA PHE A 266 15.08 11.12 -0.68
C PHE A 266 16.36 10.74 -1.46
N LYS A 267 16.41 10.98 -2.76
CA LYS A 267 17.62 10.75 -3.59
C LYS A 267 18.74 11.73 -3.22
N ASN A 268 18.44 13.01 -3.09
CA ASN A 268 19.43 14.04 -2.76
C ASN A 268 20.03 13.86 -1.37
N VAL A 269 19.24 13.34 -0.41
CA VAL A 269 19.75 13.00 0.93
C VAL A 269 20.66 11.76 0.89
N LYS A 270 20.48 10.85 -0.07
CA LYS A 270 21.37 9.68 -0.22
C LYS A 270 22.84 10.07 -0.45
N HIS A 271 23.11 11.24 -1.05
CA HIS A 271 24.48 11.72 -1.26
C HIS A 271 25.05 12.51 -0.08
N GLU A 272 24.25 12.99 0.87
CA GLU A 272 24.72 13.89 1.93
C GLU A 272 24.64 13.32 3.35
N ASN A 273 23.76 12.34 3.61
CA ASN A 273 23.65 11.67 4.92
C ASN A 273 23.50 10.17 4.72
N ILE A 274 24.57 9.53 4.40
CA ILE A 274 24.74 8.11 4.61
C ILE A 274 24.77 7.96 6.13
N ASP A 275 23.69 7.44 6.72
CA ASP A 275 23.60 7.20 8.17
C ASP A 275 24.51 6.02 8.53
N ALA A 276 25.78 6.33 8.70
CA ALA A 276 26.80 5.36 9.05
C ALA A 276 26.49 4.64 10.37
N GLU A 277 25.86 5.34 11.33
CA GLU A 277 25.48 4.73 12.61
C GLU A 277 24.38 3.69 12.43
N SER A 278 23.32 4.02 11.70
CA SER A 278 22.24 3.08 11.38
C SER A 278 22.73 1.90 10.52
N PHE A 279 23.68 2.13 9.63
CA PHE A 279 24.32 1.06 8.86
C PHE A 279 25.14 0.13 9.75
N LEU A 280 25.99 0.66 10.61
CA LEU A 280 26.78 -0.12 11.57
C LEU A 280 25.87 -0.92 12.52
N LYS A 281 24.79 -0.29 13.01
CA LYS A 281 23.78 -0.96 13.81
C LYS A 281 23.05 -2.06 13.03
N CYS A 282 22.77 -1.83 11.75
CA CYS A 282 22.19 -2.84 10.87
C CYS A 282 23.12 -4.06 10.72
N LEU A 283 24.41 -3.85 10.56
CA LEU A 283 25.41 -4.93 10.44
C LEU A 283 25.61 -5.71 11.76
N SER A 284 25.24 -5.14 12.90
CA SER A 284 25.27 -5.84 14.19
C SER A 284 24.14 -6.85 14.37
N ASP A 285 23.09 -6.77 13.57
CA ASP A 285 21.98 -7.72 13.53
C ASP A 285 22.37 -8.94 12.70
N ASN A 286 22.45 -10.11 13.34
CA ASN A 286 22.89 -11.35 12.70
C ASN A 286 22.02 -11.76 11.52
N THR A 287 20.70 -11.56 11.59
CA THR A 287 19.78 -11.92 10.51
C THR A 287 20.02 -11.04 9.30
N LYS A 288 20.11 -9.73 9.49
CA LYS A 288 20.40 -8.77 8.39
C LYS A 288 21.77 -9.03 7.76
N LEU A 289 22.78 -9.29 8.57
CA LEU A 289 24.12 -9.62 8.07
C LEU A 289 24.11 -10.92 7.24
N ASN A 290 23.38 -11.94 7.67
CA ASN A 290 23.27 -13.20 6.94
C ASN A 290 22.47 -13.03 5.64
N ILE A 291 21.41 -12.22 5.63
CA ILE A 291 20.70 -11.83 4.40
C ILE A 291 21.69 -11.21 3.40
N LEU A 292 22.48 -10.21 3.81
CA LEU A 292 23.46 -9.59 2.93
C LEU A 292 24.51 -10.58 2.40
N LYS A 293 24.95 -11.53 3.22
CA LYS A 293 25.87 -12.59 2.79
C LYS A 293 25.25 -13.53 1.75
N LEU A 294 23.99 -13.90 1.90
CA LEU A 294 23.26 -14.72 0.93
C LEU A 294 23.09 -13.97 -0.39
N LEU A 295 22.62 -12.72 -0.33
CA LEU A 295 22.39 -11.87 -1.51
C LEU A 295 23.69 -11.48 -2.25
N LYS A 296 24.84 -11.56 -1.59
CA LYS A 296 26.14 -11.37 -2.25
C LYS A 296 26.39 -12.41 -3.35
N ASN A 297 25.92 -13.61 -3.17
CA ASN A 297 26.18 -14.70 -4.10
C ASN A 297 25.16 -14.73 -5.23
N ASN A 298 23.86 -14.60 -4.91
CA ASN A 298 22.77 -14.63 -5.89
C ASN A 298 21.58 -13.82 -5.38
N PRO A 299 20.79 -13.19 -6.29
CA PRO A 299 19.51 -12.63 -5.95
C PRO A 299 18.55 -13.73 -5.43
N MET A 300 17.78 -13.42 -4.40
CA MET A 300 16.85 -14.36 -3.77
C MET A 300 15.50 -13.66 -3.50
N TYR A 301 14.39 -14.41 -3.58
CA TYR A 301 13.09 -13.92 -3.16
C TYR A 301 12.79 -14.27 -1.69
N GLY A 302 11.81 -13.59 -1.08
CA GLY A 302 11.59 -13.64 0.37
C GLY A 302 11.46 -15.03 0.97
N SER A 303 10.75 -15.96 0.31
CA SER A 303 10.59 -17.32 0.86
C SER A 303 11.86 -18.18 0.75
N GLN A 304 12.76 -17.90 -0.21
CA GLN A 304 14.08 -18.55 -0.23
C GLN A 304 14.95 -18.06 0.96
N LEU A 305 14.93 -16.74 1.22
CA LEU A 305 15.64 -16.19 2.37
C LEU A 305 15.09 -16.73 3.70
N ALA A 306 13.77 -16.91 3.77
CA ALA A 306 13.10 -17.48 4.95
C ALA A 306 13.52 -18.93 5.20
N GLU A 307 13.60 -19.73 4.13
CA GLU A 307 14.04 -21.14 4.19
C GLU A 307 15.53 -21.24 4.59
N GLU A 308 16.41 -20.47 3.95
CA GLU A 308 17.85 -20.50 4.23
C GLU A 308 18.22 -20.03 5.65
N LEU A 309 17.41 -19.13 6.22
CA LEU A 309 17.65 -18.55 7.55
C LEU A 309 16.79 -19.16 8.66
N ASP A 310 16.01 -20.19 8.35
CA ASP A 310 15.07 -20.84 9.28
C ASP A 310 14.17 -19.85 10.01
N CYS A 311 13.55 -18.92 9.26
CA CYS A 311 12.68 -17.89 9.80
C CYS A 311 11.40 -17.70 8.98
N THR A 312 10.45 -16.90 9.47
CA THR A 312 9.19 -16.63 8.77
C THR A 312 9.35 -15.60 7.65
N ASN A 313 8.48 -15.66 6.63
CA ASN A 313 8.43 -14.63 5.59
C ASN A 313 8.16 -13.22 6.15
N ALA A 314 7.37 -13.11 7.20
CA ALA A 314 7.10 -11.84 7.89
C ALA A 314 8.39 -11.28 8.52
N ASN A 315 9.20 -12.12 9.16
CA ASN A 315 10.47 -11.71 9.71
C ASN A 315 11.44 -11.25 8.62
N ILE A 316 11.52 -11.97 7.48
CA ILE A 316 12.29 -11.53 6.31
C ILE A 316 11.80 -10.18 5.80
N SER A 317 10.49 -9.98 5.61
CA SER A 317 9.92 -8.71 5.15
C SER A 317 10.29 -7.54 6.07
N TYR A 318 10.26 -7.75 7.39
CA TYR A 318 10.70 -6.75 8.37
C TYR A 318 12.17 -6.38 8.20
N HIS A 319 13.07 -7.36 8.11
CA HIS A 319 14.50 -7.12 7.92
C HIS A 319 14.79 -6.48 6.54
N MET A 320 14.09 -6.92 5.49
CA MET A 320 14.23 -6.37 4.14
C MET A 320 13.83 -4.91 4.06
N SER A 321 12.75 -4.50 4.73
CA SER A 321 12.34 -3.09 4.79
C SER A 321 13.45 -2.20 5.35
N SER A 322 14.15 -2.65 6.39
CA SER A 322 15.30 -1.93 6.96
C SER A 322 16.50 -1.87 6.00
N LEU A 323 16.81 -2.98 5.31
CA LEU A 323 17.93 -3.06 4.37
C LEU A 323 17.70 -2.22 3.11
N ILE A 324 16.45 -2.18 2.62
CA ILE A 324 16.05 -1.32 1.50
C ILE A 324 16.11 0.15 1.90
N ALA A 325 15.62 0.49 3.10
CA ALA A 325 15.68 1.87 3.62
C ALA A 325 17.11 2.40 3.71
N LEU A 326 18.08 1.53 4.03
CA LEU A 326 19.52 1.84 4.01
C LEU A 326 20.14 1.80 2.61
N ASN A 327 19.38 1.47 1.58
CA ASN A 327 19.89 1.33 0.21
C ASN A 327 21.05 0.33 0.04
N VAL A 328 21.13 -0.68 0.91
CA VAL A 328 22.11 -1.77 0.81
C VAL A 328 21.55 -2.99 0.07
N VAL A 329 20.25 -3.01 -0.13
CA VAL A 329 19.51 -3.97 -0.94
C VAL A 329 18.45 -3.24 -1.76
N PHE A 330 18.17 -3.72 -2.97
CA PHE A 330 17.02 -3.28 -3.76
C PHE A 330 16.18 -4.47 -4.21
N ALA A 331 14.89 -4.23 -4.41
CA ALA A 331 13.94 -5.23 -4.88
C ALA A 331 13.76 -5.09 -6.39
N LYS A 332 13.80 -6.21 -7.12
CA LYS A 332 13.50 -6.29 -8.54
C LYS A 332 12.46 -7.38 -8.79
N ARG A 333 11.39 -7.03 -9.47
CA ARG A 333 10.37 -8.01 -9.85
C ARG A 333 10.80 -8.72 -11.13
N GLU A 334 10.88 -10.03 -11.06
CA GLU A 334 11.17 -10.89 -12.21
C GLU A 334 10.01 -11.89 -12.36
N THR A 335 9.28 -11.78 -13.48
CA THR A 335 8.05 -12.55 -13.72
C THR A 335 7.01 -12.34 -12.61
N ASN A 336 6.70 -13.34 -11.80
CA ASN A 336 5.70 -13.29 -10.72
C ASN A 336 6.32 -13.20 -9.32
N ARG A 337 7.62 -12.91 -9.20
CA ARG A 337 8.33 -12.89 -7.91
C ARG A 337 9.15 -11.62 -7.76
N VAL A 338 9.29 -11.16 -6.53
CA VAL A 338 10.17 -10.06 -6.15
C VAL A 338 11.49 -10.65 -5.68
N TYR A 339 12.55 -10.42 -6.45
CA TYR A 339 13.91 -10.79 -6.07
C TYR A 339 14.60 -9.62 -5.38
N TYR A 340 15.34 -9.92 -4.35
CA TYR A 340 16.18 -8.97 -3.66
C TYR A 340 17.62 -9.08 -4.14
N HIS A 341 18.22 -7.95 -4.43
CA HIS A 341 19.58 -7.82 -4.94
C HIS A 341 20.42 -7.01 -3.98
N LEU A 342 21.67 -7.39 -3.79
CA LEU A 342 22.64 -6.61 -3.04
C LEU A 342 22.98 -5.32 -3.80
N ASN A 343 22.98 -4.18 -3.11
CA ASN A 343 23.49 -2.92 -3.63
C ASN A 343 24.92 -2.66 -3.14
N ALA A 344 25.90 -3.15 -3.91
CA ALA A 344 27.30 -3.01 -3.56
C ALA A 344 27.75 -1.54 -3.46
N GLU A 345 27.25 -0.66 -4.34
CA GLU A 345 27.56 0.78 -4.32
C GLU A 345 27.04 1.44 -3.05
N GLY A 346 25.80 1.11 -2.63
CA GLY A 346 25.22 1.59 -1.38
C GLY A 346 26.02 1.15 -0.16
N ILE A 347 26.47 -0.10 -0.14
CA ILE A 347 27.31 -0.64 0.95
C ILE A 347 28.67 0.09 0.99
N CYS A 348 29.34 0.26 -0.13
CA CYS A 348 30.62 0.99 -0.20
C CYS A 348 30.46 2.43 0.31
N ALA A 349 29.43 3.12 -0.12
CA ALA A 349 29.15 4.48 0.31
C ALA A 349 28.94 4.60 1.83
N HIS A 350 28.26 3.61 2.45
CA HIS A 350 28.10 3.55 3.91
C HIS A 350 29.44 3.29 4.63
N PHE A 351 30.29 2.43 4.12
CA PHE A 351 31.62 2.24 4.71
C PHE A 351 32.52 3.48 4.60
N ASP A 352 32.45 4.21 3.48
CA ASP A 352 33.21 5.45 3.33
C ASP A 352 32.72 6.55 4.28
N SER A 353 31.38 6.65 4.50
CA SER A 353 30.83 7.53 5.52
C SER A 353 31.22 7.11 6.92
N ALA A 354 31.21 5.80 7.23
CA ALA A 354 31.62 5.30 8.54
C ALA A 354 33.09 5.59 8.85
N LYS A 355 33.98 5.54 7.87
CA LYS A 355 35.37 6.00 8.04
C LYS A 355 35.45 7.46 8.49
N GLY A 356 34.60 8.33 7.91
CA GLY A 356 34.56 9.74 8.27
C GLY A 356 34.12 10.04 9.71
N LEU A 357 33.53 9.05 10.43
CA LEU A 357 33.21 9.21 11.85
C LEU A 357 34.45 9.11 12.76
N PHE A 358 35.54 8.51 12.28
CA PHE A 358 36.72 8.17 13.08
C PHE A 358 38.01 8.79 12.53
N MET A 359 37.99 9.34 11.35
CA MET A 359 39.12 9.97 10.68
C MET A 359 38.83 11.42 10.28
#